data_2dc4167e06241a49459918d85a26fd08
#
_entry.id   2dc4167e06241a49459918d85a26fd08
#
_cell.length_a   1.000
_cell.length_b   1.000
_cell.length_c   1.000
_cell.angle_alpha   90.00
_cell.angle_beta   90.00
_cell.angle_gamma   90.00
#
_symmetry.space_group_name_H-M   'P 1'
#
loop_
_entity.id
_entity.type
_entity.pdbx_description
1 polymer ?
#
loop_
_entity_poly.entity_id
_entity_poly.type
_entity_poly.pdbx_seq_one_letter_code
_entity_poly.pdbx_strand_id
1 'polypeptide(L)'
;MNPIYVDTREQSSVPDILKEREIPTESKTLTVGDYIIGDICVEYKTIQDYCNSLVSGHLHKQLYQMSYNFELSYLCITGLYGYELTTRKIKKATYISSIAGSSYKRANDGAMGQIITVQFEHEQDSAMFLKFLYNKIMKGENTRLPVMERHKYSKADWQLNMLCGLPNIGPKLGKVLLNNFKNIKNISNANQTELITIPGISKQKAQDIYDYFNKQYVSNWSEVE
;
A
#
# COMPACT_ATOMS: atom_id res chain seq x y z
N MET A 1 22.15 -7.61 -12.46
CA MET A 1 21.07 -6.90 -11.74
C MET A 1 20.97 -5.52 -12.36
N ASN A 2 19.78 -5.02 -12.60
CA ASN A 2 19.61 -3.67 -13.11
C ASN A 2 20.04 -2.65 -12.05
N PRO A 3 20.84 -1.62 -12.38
CA PRO A 3 21.23 -0.60 -11.40
C PRO A 3 20.06 0.33 -11.02
N ILE A 4 20.24 1.12 -9.99
CA ILE A 4 19.41 2.30 -9.76
C ILE A 4 19.88 3.36 -10.77
N TYR A 5 18.98 3.81 -11.64
CA TYR A 5 19.27 4.96 -12.50
C TYR A 5 19.11 6.24 -11.71
N VAL A 6 20.13 7.09 -11.75
CA VAL A 6 20.18 8.37 -11.03
C VAL A 6 20.22 9.49 -12.04
N ASP A 7 19.36 10.50 -11.87
CA ASP A 7 19.37 11.66 -12.77
C ASP A 7 20.73 12.39 -12.73
N THR A 8 21.23 12.80 -13.90
CA THR A 8 22.49 13.54 -14.03
C THR A 8 22.47 14.90 -13.32
N ARG A 9 21.28 15.41 -12.97
CA ARG A 9 21.08 16.69 -12.29
C ARG A 9 20.93 16.53 -10.76
N GLU A 10 20.90 15.30 -10.25
CA GLU A 10 20.84 15.04 -8.82
C GLU A 10 22.16 15.43 -8.13
N GLN A 11 22.07 16.29 -7.12
CA GLN A 11 23.23 16.89 -6.45
C GLN A 11 23.33 16.56 -4.96
N SER A 12 22.42 15.74 -4.42
CA SER A 12 22.49 15.28 -3.03
C SER A 12 23.64 14.29 -2.81
N SER A 13 23.98 14.01 -1.56
CA SER A 13 24.95 12.97 -1.22
C SER A 13 24.37 11.54 -1.35
N VAL A 14 23.07 11.38 -1.58
CA VAL A 14 22.40 10.09 -1.63
C VAL A 14 23.01 9.12 -2.65
N PRO A 15 23.38 9.53 -3.90
CA PRO A 15 24.03 8.63 -4.86
C PRO A 15 25.37 8.09 -4.36
N ASP A 16 26.17 8.92 -3.67
CA ASP A 16 27.47 8.51 -3.14
C ASP A 16 27.33 7.56 -1.96
N ILE A 17 26.36 7.81 -1.06
CA ILE A 17 26.03 6.90 0.04
C ILE A 17 25.54 5.54 -0.49
N LEU A 18 24.80 5.50 -1.62
CA LEU A 18 24.39 4.24 -2.25
C LEU A 18 25.59 3.46 -2.76
N LYS A 19 26.55 4.13 -3.42
CA LYS A 19 27.82 3.52 -3.91
C LYS A 19 28.65 2.95 -2.75
N GLU A 20 28.82 3.71 -1.67
CA GLU A 20 29.51 3.25 -0.45
C GLU A 20 28.86 2.00 0.16
N ARG A 21 27.57 1.83 -0.03
CA ARG A 21 26.81 0.66 0.41
C ARG A 21 26.71 -0.46 -0.63
N GLU A 22 27.55 -0.41 -1.66
CA GLU A 22 27.66 -1.40 -2.72
C GLU A 22 26.35 -1.61 -3.52
N ILE A 23 25.52 -0.58 -3.61
CA ILE A 23 24.33 -0.61 -4.47
C ILE A 23 24.71 -0.13 -5.88
N PRO A 24 24.48 -0.93 -6.91
CA PRO A 24 24.80 -0.53 -8.26
C PRO A 24 23.96 0.68 -8.69
N THR A 25 24.64 1.75 -9.08
CA THR A 25 24.04 2.99 -9.58
C THR A 25 24.61 3.34 -10.95
N GLU A 26 23.77 3.90 -11.81
CA GLU A 26 24.14 4.40 -13.12
C GLU A 26 23.56 5.79 -13.34
N SER A 27 24.40 6.76 -13.69
CA SER A 27 23.96 8.13 -13.98
C SER A 27 23.35 8.21 -15.39
N LYS A 28 22.13 8.76 -15.47
CA LYS A 28 21.38 8.88 -16.72
C LYS A 28 20.51 10.14 -16.68
N THR A 29 20.35 10.82 -17.80
CA THR A 29 19.39 11.93 -17.89
C THR A 29 17.97 11.35 -17.86
N LEU A 30 17.24 11.61 -16.80
CA LEU A 30 15.86 11.15 -16.62
C LEU A 30 14.87 12.22 -17.06
N THR A 31 13.77 11.82 -17.66
CA THR A 31 12.68 12.73 -18.05
C THR A 31 11.76 13.04 -16.86
N VAL A 32 11.69 12.13 -15.88
CA VAL A 32 10.83 12.23 -14.71
C VAL A 32 11.52 11.58 -13.50
N GLY A 33 11.50 12.27 -12.36
CA GLY A 33 12.08 11.81 -11.10
C GLY A 33 13.61 11.92 -11.05
N ASP A 34 14.16 11.67 -9.89
CA ASP A 34 15.60 11.72 -9.60
C ASP A 34 16.21 10.31 -9.58
N TYR A 35 15.40 9.28 -9.24
CA TYR A 35 15.84 7.89 -9.23
C TYR A 35 14.80 6.99 -9.91
N ILE A 36 15.27 6.00 -10.68
CA ILE A 36 14.43 4.91 -11.22
C ILE A 36 14.97 3.58 -10.69
N ILE A 37 14.11 2.78 -10.07
CA ILE A 37 14.40 1.47 -9.49
C ILE A 37 13.43 0.45 -10.07
N GLY A 38 13.84 -0.29 -11.07
CA GLY A 38 12.93 -1.15 -11.84
C GLY A 38 11.85 -0.32 -12.53
N ASP A 39 10.61 -0.50 -12.14
CA ASP A 39 9.42 0.21 -12.63
C ASP A 39 8.93 1.33 -11.68
N ILE A 40 9.70 1.63 -10.63
CA ILE A 40 9.36 2.63 -9.62
C ILE A 40 10.17 3.91 -9.85
N CYS A 41 9.47 5.05 -9.84
CA CYS A 41 10.06 6.39 -9.86
C CYS A 41 10.16 6.96 -8.45
N VAL A 42 11.28 7.61 -8.14
CA VAL A 42 11.45 8.36 -6.88
C VAL A 42 11.87 9.79 -7.19
N GLU A 43 11.14 10.73 -6.66
CA GLU A 43 11.51 12.15 -6.60
C GLU A 43 12.08 12.42 -5.23
N TYR A 44 13.29 12.94 -5.17
CA TYR A 44 13.98 13.30 -3.93
C TYR A 44 13.94 14.81 -3.73
N LYS A 45 13.64 15.24 -2.52
CA LYS A 45 13.68 16.67 -2.17
C LYS A 45 14.18 16.89 -0.75
N THR A 46 15.05 17.87 -0.57
CA THR A 46 15.20 18.44 0.76
C THR A 46 13.90 19.11 1.19
N ILE A 47 13.66 19.22 2.50
CA ILE A 47 12.47 19.93 3.01
C ILE A 47 12.41 21.37 2.47
N GLN A 48 13.56 21.98 2.24
CA GLN A 48 13.67 23.33 1.70
C GLN A 48 13.21 23.39 0.23
N ASP A 49 13.65 22.43 -0.60
CA ASP A 49 13.26 22.36 -2.01
C ASP A 49 11.80 21.94 -2.18
N TYR A 50 11.32 21.08 -1.27
CA TYR A 50 9.89 20.76 -1.19
C TYR A 50 9.06 22.02 -0.95
N CYS A 51 9.41 22.82 0.05
CA CYS A 51 8.71 24.08 0.36
C CYS A 51 8.77 25.08 -0.81
N ASN A 52 9.92 25.21 -1.46
CA ASN A 52 10.07 26.06 -2.65
C ASN A 52 9.17 25.61 -3.80
N SER A 53 9.19 24.29 -4.09
CA SER A 53 8.41 23.69 -5.16
C SER A 53 6.91 23.77 -4.90
N LEU A 54 6.50 23.70 -3.63
CA LEU A 54 5.11 23.85 -3.22
C LEU A 54 4.61 25.26 -3.47
N VAL A 55 5.39 26.29 -3.05
CA VAL A 55 5.02 27.71 -3.22
C VAL A 55 4.98 28.12 -4.70
N SER A 56 5.96 27.63 -5.48
CA SER A 56 6.01 27.94 -6.93
C SER A 56 5.01 27.16 -7.78
N GLY A 57 4.33 26.15 -7.20
CA GLY A 57 3.44 25.26 -7.94
C GLY A 57 4.18 24.17 -8.75
N HIS A 58 5.50 24.18 -8.75
CA HIS A 58 6.31 23.21 -9.51
C HIS A 58 6.13 21.77 -9.03
N LEU A 59 5.94 21.59 -7.71
CA LEU A 59 5.68 20.29 -7.12
C LEU A 59 4.49 19.56 -7.77
N HIS A 60 3.39 20.26 -8.01
CA HIS A 60 2.20 19.65 -8.63
C HIS A 60 2.47 19.14 -10.03
N LYS A 61 3.27 19.85 -10.83
CA LYS A 61 3.65 19.42 -12.17
C LYS A 61 4.52 18.16 -12.13
N GLN A 62 5.50 18.10 -11.23
CA GLN A 62 6.34 16.92 -11.04
C GLN A 62 5.52 15.70 -10.62
N LEU A 63 4.67 15.84 -9.59
CA LEU A 63 3.80 14.75 -9.12
C LEU A 63 2.83 14.27 -10.22
N TYR A 64 2.33 15.18 -11.05
CA TYR A 64 1.50 14.81 -12.20
C TYR A 64 2.30 13.95 -13.20
N GLN A 65 3.51 14.37 -13.57
CA GLN A 65 4.36 13.61 -14.49
C GLN A 65 4.74 12.24 -13.93
N MET A 66 5.04 12.13 -12.63
CA MET A 66 5.32 10.85 -11.98
C MET A 66 4.12 9.91 -12.07
N SER A 67 2.94 10.36 -11.65
CA SER A 67 1.73 9.54 -11.65
C SER A 67 1.25 9.17 -13.05
N TYR A 68 1.55 9.99 -14.07
CA TYR A 68 1.20 9.69 -15.45
C TYR A 68 2.10 8.61 -16.08
N ASN A 69 3.39 8.56 -15.68
CA ASN A 69 4.37 7.69 -16.31
C ASN A 69 4.64 6.38 -15.54
N PHE A 70 4.25 6.30 -14.24
CA PHE A 70 4.56 5.18 -13.36
C PHE A 70 3.34 4.76 -12.56
N GLU A 71 3.12 3.45 -12.41
CA GLU A 71 2.04 2.91 -11.57
C GLU A 71 2.29 3.18 -10.07
N LEU A 72 3.55 3.20 -9.66
CA LEU A 72 3.97 3.50 -8.31
C LEU A 72 5.16 4.45 -8.32
N SER A 73 5.07 5.49 -7.52
CA SER A 73 6.14 6.46 -7.33
C SER A 73 6.28 6.85 -5.86
N TYR A 74 7.48 7.29 -5.49
CA TYR A 74 7.74 7.83 -4.16
C TYR A 74 8.16 9.29 -4.24
N LEU A 75 7.59 10.11 -3.38
CA LEU A 75 8.10 11.44 -3.06
C LEU A 75 8.88 11.33 -1.75
N CYS A 76 10.20 11.36 -1.83
CA CYS A 76 11.10 11.22 -0.71
C CYS A 76 11.54 12.60 -0.23
N ILE A 77 11.16 12.99 0.98
CA ILE A 77 11.49 14.28 1.57
C ILE A 77 12.52 14.06 2.67
N THR A 78 13.62 14.80 2.63
CA THR A 78 14.66 14.78 3.68
C THR A 78 14.72 16.10 4.43
N GLY A 79 14.75 16.01 5.75
CA GLY A 79 14.81 17.13 6.69
C GLY A 79 13.65 17.13 7.67
N LEU A 80 13.88 17.85 8.78
CA LEU A 80 12.87 18.01 9.83
C LEU A 80 11.93 19.17 9.54
N TYR A 81 10.67 18.94 9.86
CA TYR A 81 9.71 20.04 9.96
C TYR A 81 10.06 20.95 11.15
N GLY A 82 10.37 22.17 10.91
CA GLY A 82 10.66 23.13 11.99
C GLY A 82 11.26 24.44 11.49
N TYR A 83 12.57 24.52 11.55
CA TYR A 83 13.31 25.74 11.23
C TYR A 83 13.11 26.24 9.79
N GLU A 84 13.18 25.36 8.82
CA GLU A 84 13.04 25.66 7.39
C GLU A 84 11.70 26.30 7.05
N LEU A 85 10.62 25.79 7.66
CA LEU A 85 9.27 26.26 7.40
C LEU A 85 8.97 27.61 8.05
N THR A 86 9.56 27.90 9.20
CA THR A 86 9.43 29.21 9.85
C THR A 86 10.11 30.31 9.04
N THR A 87 11.25 30.02 8.44
CA THR A 87 11.98 30.98 7.58
C THR A 87 11.26 31.25 6.26
N ARG A 88 10.47 30.29 5.74
CA ARG A 88 9.76 30.40 4.47
C ARG A 88 8.30 30.84 4.57
N LYS A 89 7.82 31.17 5.75
CA LYS A 89 6.44 31.60 6.01
C LYS A 89 5.37 30.58 5.58
N ILE A 90 5.71 29.29 5.45
CA ILE A 90 4.74 28.24 5.19
C ILE A 90 4.16 27.78 6.52
N LYS A 91 2.84 27.91 6.66
CA LYS A 91 2.16 27.44 7.88
C LYS A 91 2.18 25.92 7.97
N LYS A 92 2.29 25.40 9.19
CA LYS A 92 2.26 23.94 9.47
C LYS A 92 1.06 23.25 8.82
N ALA A 93 -0.10 23.85 8.89
CA ALA A 93 -1.32 23.32 8.26
C ALA A 93 -1.17 23.19 6.73
N THR A 94 -0.54 24.16 6.07
CA THR A 94 -0.27 24.10 4.62
C THR A 94 0.67 22.96 4.28
N TYR A 95 1.72 22.77 5.07
CA TYR A 95 2.65 21.64 4.90
C TYR A 95 1.92 20.30 5.05
N ILE A 96 1.20 20.10 6.16
CA ILE A 96 0.45 18.85 6.40
C ILE A 96 -0.58 18.60 5.30
N SER A 97 -1.30 19.64 4.89
CA SER A 97 -2.29 19.54 3.80
C SER A 97 -1.62 19.16 2.47
N SER A 98 -0.42 19.67 2.19
CA SER A 98 0.31 19.33 0.96
C SER A 98 0.79 17.88 0.94
N ILE A 99 1.25 17.35 2.09
CA ILE A 99 1.58 15.91 2.23
C ILE A 99 0.33 15.05 2.00
N ALA A 100 -0.79 15.38 2.64
CA ALA A 100 -2.05 14.67 2.43
C ALA A 100 -2.49 14.73 0.97
N GLY A 101 -2.40 15.91 0.34
CA GLY A 101 -2.75 16.12 -1.06
C GLY A 101 -1.85 15.38 -2.05
N SER A 102 -0.55 15.25 -1.77
CA SER A 102 0.36 14.47 -2.62
C SER A 102 0.09 12.97 -2.55
N SER A 103 -0.33 12.48 -1.38
CA SER A 103 -0.66 11.06 -1.15
C SER A 103 -2.07 10.69 -1.63
N TYR A 104 -2.95 11.68 -1.83
CA TYR A 104 -4.34 11.49 -2.27
C TYR A 104 -4.55 12.13 -3.64
N LYS A 105 -3.94 11.58 -4.69
CA LYS A 105 -4.23 12.00 -6.05
C LYS A 105 -5.08 10.94 -6.75
N ARG A 106 -6.25 11.36 -7.20
CA ARG A 106 -7.07 10.62 -8.16
C ARG A 106 -7.00 11.33 -9.50
N ALA A 107 -6.77 10.58 -10.56
CA ALA A 107 -6.97 11.11 -11.90
C ALA A 107 -8.46 11.32 -12.17
N ASN A 108 -8.79 12.37 -12.89
CA ASN A 108 -10.13 12.56 -13.42
C ASN A 108 -10.47 11.54 -14.52
N ASP A 109 -9.46 10.84 -15.04
CA ASP A 109 -9.53 9.91 -16.19
C ASP A 109 -9.08 8.47 -15.86
N GLY A 110 -8.97 8.12 -14.59
CA GLY A 110 -8.79 6.72 -14.15
C GLY A 110 -7.39 6.11 -14.35
N ALA A 111 -6.44 6.79 -14.98
CA ALA A 111 -5.18 6.21 -15.44
C ALA A 111 -3.92 6.71 -14.73
N MET A 112 -4.00 7.18 -13.49
CA MET A 112 -2.82 7.68 -12.78
C MET A 112 -2.30 6.73 -11.72
N GLY A 113 -0.98 6.52 -11.73
CA GLY A 113 -0.28 5.75 -10.72
C GLY A 113 -0.30 6.41 -9.34
N GLN A 114 -0.03 5.59 -8.32
CA GLN A 114 0.00 6.01 -6.92
C GLN A 114 1.31 6.73 -6.58
N ILE A 115 1.22 7.81 -5.79
CA ILE A 115 2.38 8.46 -5.19
C ILE A 115 2.34 8.23 -3.68
N ILE A 116 3.42 7.69 -3.13
CA ILE A 116 3.61 7.53 -1.70
C ILE A 116 4.62 8.57 -1.22
N THR A 117 4.22 9.42 -0.29
CA THR A 117 5.13 10.38 0.32
C THR A 117 5.77 9.78 1.55
N VAL A 118 7.11 9.78 1.59
CA VAL A 118 7.91 9.35 2.73
C VAL A 118 8.81 10.51 3.18
N GLN A 119 9.05 10.61 4.48
CA GLN A 119 9.91 11.64 5.03
C GLN A 119 10.93 11.04 5.99
N PHE A 120 12.17 11.48 5.85
CA PHE A 120 13.30 11.08 6.68
C PHE A 120 14.02 12.30 7.25
N GLU A 121 14.72 12.11 8.34
CA GLU A 121 15.45 13.19 8.99
C GLU A 121 16.73 13.53 8.23
N HIS A 122 17.48 12.51 7.79
CA HIS A 122 18.79 12.63 7.17
C HIS A 122 18.88 11.97 5.80
N GLU A 123 19.86 12.41 4.99
CA GLU A 123 20.14 11.82 3.66
C GLU A 123 20.54 10.35 3.76
N GLN A 124 21.20 9.96 4.86
CA GLN A 124 21.57 8.58 5.15
C GLN A 124 20.35 7.65 5.24
N ASP A 125 19.25 8.14 5.82
CA ASP A 125 18.00 7.39 5.96
C ASP A 125 17.29 7.28 4.62
N SER A 126 17.32 8.34 3.82
CA SER A 126 16.80 8.34 2.45
C SER A 126 17.56 7.36 1.55
N ALA A 127 18.89 7.36 1.64
CA ALA A 127 19.72 6.36 0.92
C ALA A 127 19.42 4.93 1.41
N MET A 128 19.22 4.74 2.72
CA MET A 128 18.86 3.45 3.28
C MET A 128 17.49 2.96 2.79
N PHE A 129 16.52 3.86 2.69
CA PHE A 129 15.22 3.56 2.11
C PHE A 129 15.36 3.10 0.65
N LEU A 130 16.11 3.82 -0.18
CA LEU A 130 16.35 3.42 -1.59
C LEU A 130 17.06 2.07 -1.68
N LYS A 131 18.04 1.81 -0.81
CA LYS A 131 18.70 0.49 -0.73
C LYS A 131 17.72 -0.64 -0.41
N PHE A 132 16.85 -0.45 0.58
CA PHE A 132 15.86 -1.46 0.94
C PHE A 132 14.82 -1.67 -0.16
N LEU A 133 14.37 -0.59 -0.79
CA LEU A 133 13.44 -0.64 -1.92
C LEU A 133 14.07 -1.40 -3.09
N TYR A 134 15.31 -1.06 -3.46
CA TYR A 134 16.10 -1.76 -4.48
C TYR A 134 16.19 -3.27 -4.19
N ASN A 135 16.58 -3.63 -2.96
CA ASN A 135 16.72 -5.04 -2.58
C ASN A 135 15.40 -5.80 -2.69
N LYS A 136 14.28 -5.19 -2.31
CA LYS A 136 12.94 -5.81 -2.42
C LYS A 136 12.56 -6.04 -3.88
N ILE A 137 12.78 -5.05 -4.74
CA ILE A 137 12.47 -5.14 -6.17
C ILE A 137 13.35 -6.20 -6.83
N MET A 138 14.67 -6.19 -6.57
CA MET A 138 15.60 -7.12 -7.20
C MET A 138 15.44 -8.56 -6.74
N LYS A 139 15.00 -8.78 -5.51
CA LYS A 139 14.69 -10.13 -4.98
C LYS A 139 13.37 -10.68 -5.51
N GLY A 140 12.57 -9.86 -6.19
CA GLY A 140 11.22 -10.25 -6.61
C GLY A 140 10.32 -10.58 -5.41
N GLU A 141 10.65 -10.04 -4.24
CA GLU A 141 9.81 -10.14 -3.06
C GLU A 141 8.54 -9.31 -3.29
N ASN A 142 7.63 -9.87 -4.10
CA ASN A 142 6.24 -9.48 -4.05
C ASN A 142 5.76 -9.79 -2.64
N THR A 143 5.99 -8.85 -1.73
CA THR A 143 5.32 -8.85 -0.44
C THR A 143 3.84 -8.53 -0.73
N ARG A 144 3.13 -9.52 -1.31
CA ARG A 144 1.70 -9.58 -1.12
C ARG A 144 1.54 -9.52 0.39
N LEU A 145 0.94 -8.43 0.88
CA LEU A 145 0.51 -8.40 2.28
C LEU A 145 -0.16 -9.75 2.51
N PRO A 146 0.34 -10.57 3.45
CA PRO A 146 -0.31 -11.85 3.70
C PRO A 146 -1.75 -11.51 3.99
N VAL A 147 -2.66 -11.97 3.11
CA VAL A 147 -4.10 -11.74 3.26
C VAL A 147 -4.58 -12.25 4.61
N MET A 148 -3.79 -13.10 5.26
CA MET A 148 -3.91 -13.54 6.65
C MET A 148 -2.52 -13.96 7.15
N GLU A 149 -2.14 -13.60 8.37
CA GLU A 149 -1.05 -14.28 9.07
C GLU A 149 -1.34 -15.78 9.04
N ARG A 150 -0.46 -16.54 8.40
CA ARG A 150 -0.53 -18.00 8.46
C ARG A 150 -0.06 -18.42 9.85
N HIS A 151 -0.90 -18.26 10.86
CA HIS A 151 -0.70 -18.97 12.10
C HIS A 151 -0.62 -20.45 11.77
N LYS A 152 0.21 -21.21 12.48
CA LYS A 152 0.25 -22.67 12.39
C LYS A 152 -1.02 -23.22 13.04
N TYR A 153 -2.13 -23.15 12.33
CA TYR A 153 -3.40 -23.66 12.78
C TYR A 153 -3.44 -25.19 12.67
N SER A 154 -4.07 -25.83 13.62
CA SER A 154 -4.50 -27.22 13.48
C SER A 154 -5.51 -27.34 12.34
N LYS A 155 -5.79 -28.57 11.87
CA LYS A 155 -6.84 -28.77 10.84
C LYS A 155 -8.20 -28.23 11.29
N ALA A 156 -8.52 -28.32 12.57
CA ALA A 156 -9.75 -27.77 13.16
C ALA A 156 -9.76 -26.22 13.10
N ASP A 157 -8.62 -25.59 13.30
CA ASP A 157 -8.50 -24.14 13.22
C ASP A 157 -8.71 -23.60 11.80
N TRP A 158 -8.32 -24.38 10.77
CA TRP A 158 -8.59 -23.99 9.38
C TRP A 158 -10.09 -23.94 9.08
N GLN A 159 -10.90 -24.88 9.58
CA GLN A 159 -12.33 -24.85 9.40
C GLN A 159 -12.94 -23.63 10.12
N LEU A 160 -12.49 -23.33 11.33
CA LEU A 160 -12.91 -22.13 12.06
C LEU A 160 -12.59 -20.86 11.32
N ASN A 161 -11.36 -20.73 10.80
CA ASN A 161 -10.93 -19.56 10.05
C ASN A 161 -11.70 -19.39 8.73
N MET A 162 -11.99 -20.48 8.04
CA MET A 162 -12.81 -20.44 6.84
C MET A 162 -14.20 -19.87 7.14
N LEU A 163 -14.83 -20.27 8.25
CA LEU A 163 -16.10 -19.70 8.67
C LEU A 163 -15.99 -18.24 9.11
N CYS A 164 -14.92 -17.87 9.81
CA CYS A 164 -14.69 -16.49 10.23
C CYS A 164 -14.40 -15.53 9.06
N GLY A 165 -14.07 -16.06 7.88
CA GLY A 165 -13.97 -15.29 6.63
C GLY A 165 -15.33 -14.87 6.06
N LEU A 166 -16.42 -15.46 6.53
CA LEU A 166 -17.77 -15.11 6.09
C LEU A 166 -18.31 -13.91 6.90
N PRO A 167 -19.03 -12.98 6.25
CA PRO A 167 -19.61 -11.83 6.92
C PRO A 167 -20.49 -12.26 8.12
N ASN A 168 -20.38 -11.51 9.23
CA ASN A 168 -21.15 -11.73 10.46
C ASN A 168 -20.92 -13.08 11.18
N ILE A 169 -19.89 -13.85 10.80
CA ILE A 169 -19.48 -15.08 11.50
C ILE A 169 -18.14 -14.83 12.20
N GLY A 170 -18.19 -14.50 13.48
CA GLY A 170 -17.00 -14.41 14.32
C GLY A 170 -16.59 -15.75 14.93
N PRO A 171 -15.43 -15.81 15.64
CA PRO A 171 -14.89 -17.07 16.21
C PRO A 171 -15.87 -17.79 17.15
N LYS A 172 -16.68 -17.03 17.90
CA LYS A 172 -17.69 -17.61 18.83
C LYS A 172 -18.77 -18.38 18.06
N LEU A 173 -19.34 -17.74 17.04
CA LEU A 173 -20.39 -18.37 16.22
C LEU A 173 -19.83 -19.49 15.34
N GLY A 174 -18.65 -19.31 14.77
CA GLY A 174 -17.95 -20.32 13.98
C GLY A 174 -17.70 -21.61 14.78
N LYS A 175 -17.28 -21.51 16.07
CA LYS A 175 -17.14 -22.65 16.97
C LYS A 175 -18.49 -23.33 17.25
N VAL A 176 -19.54 -22.56 17.46
CA VAL A 176 -20.89 -23.09 17.70
C VAL A 176 -21.38 -23.88 16.49
N LEU A 177 -21.20 -23.34 15.28
CA LEU A 177 -21.54 -24.03 14.03
C LEU A 177 -20.75 -25.35 13.87
N LEU A 178 -19.42 -25.34 14.05
CA LEU A 178 -18.59 -26.53 13.94
C LEU A 178 -18.93 -27.58 15.01
N ASN A 179 -19.26 -27.16 16.22
CA ASN A 179 -19.67 -28.10 17.28
C ASN A 179 -21.00 -28.82 16.96
N ASN A 180 -21.94 -28.13 16.31
CA ASN A 180 -23.22 -28.71 15.93
C ASN A 180 -23.13 -29.56 14.65
N PHE A 181 -22.56 -28.98 13.59
CA PHE A 181 -22.52 -29.61 12.26
C PHE A 181 -21.27 -30.47 12.01
N LYS A 182 -20.24 -30.41 12.90
CA LYS A 182 -19.01 -31.19 12.88
C LYS A 182 -17.98 -30.81 11.78
N ASN A 183 -18.40 -30.31 10.63
CA ASN A 183 -17.52 -29.91 9.55
C ASN A 183 -18.20 -28.90 8.59
N ILE A 184 -17.40 -28.26 7.74
CA ILE A 184 -17.85 -27.25 6.75
C ILE A 184 -18.87 -27.85 5.76
N LYS A 185 -18.67 -29.10 5.31
CA LYS A 185 -19.58 -29.74 4.37
C LYS A 185 -21.00 -29.87 4.92
N ASN A 186 -21.13 -30.24 6.20
CA ASN A 186 -22.45 -30.34 6.83
C ASN A 186 -23.08 -28.95 7.00
N ILE A 187 -22.28 -27.93 7.30
CA ILE A 187 -22.77 -26.54 7.39
C ILE A 187 -23.26 -26.05 6.02
N SER A 188 -22.51 -26.33 4.94
CA SER A 188 -22.90 -25.93 3.58
C SER A 188 -24.14 -26.64 3.07
N ASN A 189 -24.43 -27.87 3.53
CA ASN A 189 -25.60 -28.63 3.18
C ASN A 189 -26.82 -28.38 4.08
N ALA A 190 -26.62 -27.65 5.20
CA ALA A 190 -27.69 -27.38 6.14
C ALA A 190 -28.72 -26.41 5.52
N ASN A 191 -29.99 -26.71 5.73
CA ASN A 191 -31.07 -25.82 5.35
C ASN A 191 -31.28 -24.70 6.42
N GLN A 192 -32.08 -23.70 6.04
CA GLN A 192 -32.34 -22.56 6.93
C GLN A 192 -33.01 -22.95 8.25
N THR A 193 -33.91 -23.93 8.23
CA THR A 193 -34.57 -24.42 9.43
C THR A 193 -33.63 -25.11 10.39
N GLU A 194 -32.64 -25.83 9.91
CA GLU A 194 -31.60 -26.45 10.71
C GLU A 194 -30.66 -25.35 11.30
N LEU A 195 -30.28 -24.37 10.52
CA LEU A 195 -29.42 -23.27 10.97
C LEU A 195 -30.07 -22.42 12.07
N ILE A 196 -31.41 -22.17 11.98
CA ILE A 196 -32.14 -21.38 12.99
C ILE A 196 -32.17 -22.09 14.36
N THR A 197 -32.06 -23.40 14.43
CA THR A 197 -32.01 -24.13 15.72
C THR A 197 -30.77 -23.81 16.53
N ILE A 198 -29.75 -23.25 15.92
CA ILE A 198 -28.46 -22.95 16.57
C ILE A 198 -28.57 -21.68 17.41
N PRO A 199 -28.20 -21.71 18.68
CA PRO A 199 -28.20 -20.53 19.54
C PRO A 199 -27.39 -19.36 18.96
N GLY A 200 -28.02 -18.19 18.85
CA GLY A 200 -27.39 -16.98 18.32
C GLY A 200 -27.52 -16.80 16.80
N ILE A 201 -28.24 -17.68 16.11
CA ILE A 201 -28.57 -17.55 14.70
C ILE A 201 -30.03 -17.07 14.55
N SER A 202 -30.19 -15.83 14.08
CA SER A 202 -31.48 -15.29 13.67
C SER A 202 -31.91 -15.80 12.31
N LYS A 203 -33.19 -15.62 11.94
CA LYS A 203 -33.69 -15.96 10.60
C LYS A 203 -32.85 -15.34 9.48
N GLN A 204 -32.49 -14.06 9.64
CA GLN A 204 -31.66 -13.37 8.64
C GLN A 204 -30.25 -13.99 8.55
N LYS A 205 -29.60 -14.28 9.67
CA LYS A 205 -28.29 -14.95 9.66
C LYS A 205 -28.34 -16.35 9.06
N ALA A 206 -29.40 -17.10 9.31
CA ALA A 206 -29.57 -18.42 8.69
C ALA A 206 -29.72 -18.31 7.16
N GLN A 207 -30.47 -17.32 6.69
CA GLN A 207 -30.55 -17.01 5.27
C GLN A 207 -29.19 -16.63 4.69
N ASP A 208 -28.47 -15.72 5.34
CA ASP A 208 -27.14 -15.26 4.88
C ASP A 208 -26.16 -16.44 4.81
N ILE A 209 -26.10 -17.30 5.86
CA ILE A 209 -25.23 -18.49 5.87
C ILE A 209 -25.60 -19.45 4.74
N TYR A 210 -26.88 -19.70 4.55
CA TYR A 210 -27.35 -20.55 3.45
C TYR A 210 -26.92 -19.97 2.09
N ASP A 211 -27.09 -18.67 1.90
CA ASP A 211 -26.75 -17.98 0.67
C ASP A 211 -25.24 -17.99 0.38
N TYR A 212 -24.38 -17.88 1.38
CA TYR A 212 -22.92 -17.93 1.20
C TYR A 212 -22.42 -19.23 0.56
N PHE A 213 -23.13 -20.32 0.78
CA PHE A 213 -22.74 -21.63 0.25
C PHE A 213 -23.53 -22.05 -1.00
N ASN A 214 -24.72 -21.51 -1.21
CA ASN A 214 -25.65 -22.02 -2.21
C ASN A 214 -25.95 -21.05 -3.36
N LYS A 215 -25.70 -19.75 -3.19
CA LYS A 215 -25.85 -18.79 -4.30
C LYS A 215 -24.74 -18.97 -5.33
N GLN A 216 -25.14 -18.90 -6.60
CA GLN A 216 -24.19 -18.89 -7.71
C GLN A 216 -23.30 -17.65 -7.62
N TYR A 217 -21.99 -17.84 -7.78
CA TYR A 217 -21.05 -16.74 -7.87
C TYR A 217 -21.29 -15.92 -9.15
N VAL A 218 -21.55 -14.65 -9.00
CA VAL A 218 -21.62 -13.67 -10.09
C VAL A 218 -20.51 -12.65 -9.84
N SER A 219 -19.56 -12.53 -10.76
CA SER A 219 -18.49 -11.53 -10.65
C SER A 219 -19.05 -10.17 -11.08
N ASN A 220 -19.20 -9.25 -10.12
CA ASN A 220 -19.58 -7.87 -10.41
C ASN A 220 -18.34 -6.97 -10.70
N TRP A 221 -17.34 -7.50 -11.44
CA TRP A 221 -16.18 -6.72 -11.85
C TRP A 221 -16.52 -5.61 -12.86
N SER A 222 -17.75 -5.63 -13.42
CA SER A 222 -18.25 -4.60 -14.34
C SER A 222 -18.91 -3.39 -13.68
N GLU A 223 -19.05 -3.35 -12.35
CA GLU A 223 -19.66 -2.23 -11.61
C GLU A 223 -18.65 -1.34 -10.87
N VAL A 224 -17.36 -1.49 -11.15
CA VAL A 224 -16.29 -0.61 -10.66
C VAL A 224 -15.70 0.10 -11.88
N GLU A 225 -16.55 0.83 -12.61
CA GLU A 225 -16.15 1.91 -13.51
C GLU A 225 -16.30 3.27 -12.82
#